data_b79ee15ac2276404c8d97bd0d5994de9
#
_entry.id   b79ee15ac2276404c8d97bd0d5994de9
#
_cell.length_a   1.000
_cell.length_b   1.000
_cell.length_c   1.000
_cell.angle_alpha   90.00
_cell.angle_beta   90.00
_cell.angle_gamma   90.00
#
_symmetry.space_group_name_H-M   'P 1'
#
loop_
_entity.id
_entity.type
_entity.pdbx_description
1 polymer ?
#
loop_
_entity_poly.entity_id
_entity_poly.type
_entity_poly.pdbx_seq_one_letter_code
_entity_poly.pdbx_strand_id
1 'polypeptide(L)'
;MRAENRGTESARRLTLIDTSAWILALRKGDSLRAKDEVDRQVLENRAATSGIIMLELLSGTRTKREYQELKEDLGALIQLETPAKIWERASHLAYALRRKGITVPSTDILIITAIAMENGCILLHADRHFDLIAEQELALTPSDVRSLLQGED
;
A
#
# COMPACT_ATOMS: atom_id res chain seq x y z
N MET A 1 -25.41 9.95 13.60
CA MET A 1 -25.00 10.73 12.43
C MET A 1 -23.49 10.73 12.16
N ARG A 2 -22.65 10.86 13.18
CA ARG A 2 -21.18 10.82 12.97
C ARG A 2 -20.63 9.43 12.61
N ALA A 3 -21.31 8.34 13.01
CA ALA A 3 -20.90 6.97 12.68
C ALA A 3 -21.18 6.58 11.23
N GLU A 4 -22.26 7.09 10.64
CA GLU A 4 -22.61 6.87 9.23
C GLU A 4 -21.64 7.57 8.28
N ASN A 5 -21.14 8.75 8.67
CA ASN A 5 -20.18 9.51 7.90
C ASN A 5 -18.80 8.82 7.83
N ARG A 6 -18.38 8.12 8.88
CA ARG A 6 -17.11 7.38 8.89
C ARG A 6 -17.11 6.19 7.94
N GLY A 7 -18.25 5.50 7.84
CA GLY A 7 -18.41 4.38 6.91
C GLY A 7 -18.39 4.84 5.46
N THR A 8 -19.03 5.97 5.15
CA THR A 8 -19.07 6.52 3.80
C THR A 8 -17.75 7.17 3.39
N GLU A 9 -17.01 7.79 4.31
CA GLU A 9 -15.66 8.31 4.02
C GLU A 9 -14.67 7.20 3.74
N SER A 10 -14.67 6.14 4.56
CA SER A 10 -13.83 4.95 4.33
C SER A 10 -14.16 4.29 3.00
N ALA A 11 -15.45 4.20 2.63
CA ALA A 11 -15.88 3.61 1.37
C ALA A 11 -15.47 4.44 0.15
N ARG A 12 -15.18 5.74 0.30
CA ARG A 12 -14.74 6.65 -0.77
C ARG A 12 -13.23 6.80 -0.90
N ARG A 13 -12.49 6.33 0.11
CA ARG A 13 -11.04 6.42 0.10
C ARG A 13 -10.46 5.47 -0.93
N LEU A 14 -9.43 5.94 -1.61
CA LEU A 14 -8.61 5.06 -2.43
C LEU A 14 -7.83 4.10 -1.54
N THR A 15 -7.55 2.93 -2.08
CA THR A 15 -6.70 1.94 -1.45
C THR A 15 -5.41 1.82 -2.24
N LEU A 16 -4.30 2.24 -1.63
CA LEU A 16 -2.97 2.01 -2.19
C LEU A 16 -2.56 0.58 -1.84
N ILE A 17 -2.36 -0.24 -2.86
CA ILE A 17 -2.03 -1.66 -2.67
C ILE A 17 -0.51 -1.81 -2.76
N ASP A 18 0.12 -2.11 -1.62
CA ASP A 18 1.56 -2.30 -1.55
C ASP A 18 2.01 -3.53 -2.33
N THR A 19 3.26 -3.53 -2.74
CA THR A 19 3.91 -4.66 -3.42
C THR A 19 3.69 -5.97 -2.66
N SER A 20 3.83 -5.97 -1.34
CA SER A 20 3.64 -7.16 -0.50
C SER A 20 2.24 -7.75 -0.61
N ALA A 21 1.22 -6.92 -0.71
CA ALA A 21 -0.16 -7.37 -0.89
C ALA A 21 -0.36 -7.99 -2.28
N TRP A 22 0.18 -7.36 -3.31
CA TRP A 22 0.13 -7.90 -4.67
C TRP A 22 0.82 -9.25 -4.78
N ILE A 23 2.01 -9.39 -4.21
CA ILE A 23 2.76 -10.65 -4.22
C ILE A 23 1.94 -11.76 -3.57
N LEU A 24 1.35 -11.48 -2.43
CA LEU A 24 0.52 -12.46 -1.71
C LEU A 24 -0.73 -12.84 -2.52
N ALA A 25 -1.37 -11.86 -3.16
CA ALA A 25 -2.57 -12.09 -3.96
C ALA A 25 -2.29 -12.84 -5.27
N LEU A 26 -1.11 -12.60 -5.87
CA LEU A 26 -0.73 -13.21 -7.15
C LEU A 26 -0.12 -14.60 -7.00
N ARG A 27 0.31 -14.99 -5.82
CA ARG A 27 0.84 -16.33 -5.57
C ARG A 27 -0.26 -17.38 -5.65
N LYS A 28 -0.01 -18.39 -6.46
CA LYS A 28 -0.94 -19.52 -6.58
C LYS A 28 -1.00 -20.30 -5.27
N GLY A 29 -2.20 -20.39 -4.70
CA GLY A 29 -2.47 -21.24 -3.55
C GLY A 29 -2.14 -20.67 -2.18
N ASP A 30 -1.56 -19.47 -2.10
CA ASP A 30 -1.10 -18.92 -0.82
C ASP A 30 -2.20 -18.24 0.00
N SER A 31 -3.07 -17.46 -0.64
CA SER A 31 -4.12 -16.76 0.10
C SER A 31 -5.29 -16.37 -0.78
N LEU A 32 -6.40 -17.06 -0.60
CA LEU A 32 -7.67 -16.67 -1.22
C LEU A 32 -8.16 -15.33 -0.66
N ARG A 33 -7.94 -15.08 0.63
CA ARG A 33 -8.32 -13.83 1.28
C ARG A 33 -7.61 -12.62 0.66
N ALA A 34 -6.31 -12.73 0.43
CA ALA A 34 -5.54 -11.65 -0.19
C ALA A 34 -6.01 -11.37 -1.61
N LYS A 35 -6.21 -12.44 -2.40
CA LYS A 35 -6.71 -12.33 -3.76
C LYS A 35 -8.10 -11.69 -3.80
N ASP A 36 -9.02 -12.14 -2.95
CA ASP A 36 -10.38 -11.61 -2.88
C ASP A 36 -10.39 -10.14 -2.48
N GLU A 37 -9.56 -9.75 -1.52
CA GLU A 37 -9.48 -8.36 -1.08
C GLU A 37 -8.92 -7.44 -2.17
N VAL A 38 -7.85 -7.86 -2.86
CA VAL A 38 -7.28 -7.09 -3.96
C VAL A 38 -8.29 -6.99 -5.12
N ASP A 39 -8.90 -8.11 -5.50
CA ASP A 39 -9.91 -8.14 -6.57
C ASP A 39 -11.08 -7.20 -6.24
N ARG A 40 -11.52 -7.18 -5.00
CA ARG A 40 -12.60 -6.28 -4.55
C ARG A 40 -12.23 -4.82 -4.74
N GLN A 41 -11.03 -4.42 -4.35
CA GLN A 41 -10.56 -3.05 -4.51
C GLN A 41 -10.51 -2.64 -5.99
N VAL A 42 -10.05 -3.55 -6.84
CA VAL A 42 -10.01 -3.34 -8.30
C VAL A 42 -11.42 -3.20 -8.87
N LEU A 43 -12.32 -4.12 -8.53
CA LEU A 43 -13.71 -4.12 -9.03
C LEU A 43 -14.50 -2.90 -8.57
N GLU A 44 -14.23 -2.38 -7.39
CA GLU A 44 -14.87 -1.19 -6.85
C GLU A 44 -14.22 0.13 -7.30
N ASN A 45 -13.25 0.06 -8.20
CA ASN A 45 -12.51 1.22 -8.73
C ASN A 45 -11.82 2.05 -7.66
N ARG A 46 -11.33 1.42 -6.61
CA ARG A 46 -10.60 2.08 -5.52
C ARG A 46 -9.12 1.73 -5.47
N ALA A 47 -8.68 0.77 -6.28
CA ALA A 47 -7.30 0.34 -6.29
C ALA A 47 -6.40 1.40 -6.92
N ALA A 48 -5.39 1.82 -6.17
CA ALA A 48 -4.36 2.74 -6.63
C ALA A 48 -2.99 2.07 -6.58
N THR A 49 -2.10 2.52 -7.43
CA THR A 49 -0.71 2.11 -7.46
C THR A 49 0.20 3.32 -7.66
N SER A 50 1.49 3.10 -7.63
CA SER A 50 2.50 4.13 -7.85
C SER A 50 3.66 3.56 -8.65
N GLY A 51 4.49 4.44 -9.20
CA GLY A 51 5.65 4.04 -10.00
C GLY A 51 6.57 3.08 -9.26
N ILE A 52 6.81 3.30 -7.97
CA ILE A 52 7.70 2.44 -7.19
C ILE A 52 7.13 1.03 -7.02
N ILE A 53 5.82 0.90 -6.80
CA ILE A 53 5.15 -0.39 -6.68
C ILE A 53 5.20 -1.12 -8.02
N MET A 54 4.90 -0.42 -9.12
CA MET A 54 4.98 -0.99 -10.46
C MET A 54 6.39 -1.48 -10.78
N LEU A 55 7.40 -0.68 -10.45
CA LEU A 55 8.80 -1.04 -10.65
C LEU A 55 9.15 -2.34 -9.92
N GLU A 56 8.77 -2.45 -8.66
CA GLU A 56 9.04 -3.63 -7.85
C GLU A 56 8.37 -4.88 -8.41
N LEU A 57 7.10 -4.77 -8.78
CA LEU A 57 6.34 -5.91 -9.32
C LEU A 57 6.83 -6.33 -10.69
N LEU A 58 7.07 -5.37 -11.59
CA LEU A 58 7.52 -5.66 -12.95
C LEU A 58 8.93 -6.24 -12.99
N SER A 59 9.80 -5.81 -12.07
CA SER A 59 11.16 -6.36 -11.99
C SER A 59 11.19 -7.83 -11.59
N GLY A 60 10.13 -8.32 -10.96
CA GLY A 60 10.00 -9.72 -10.56
C GLY A 60 9.40 -10.65 -11.63
N THR A 61 8.97 -10.11 -12.76
CA THR A 61 8.41 -10.92 -13.85
C THR A 61 9.49 -11.76 -14.54
N ARG A 62 9.12 -12.93 -15.03
CA ARG A 62 10.07 -13.90 -15.59
C ARG A 62 10.07 -13.97 -17.11
N THR A 63 8.95 -13.57 -17.74
CA THR A 63 8.79 -13.61 -19.19
C THR A 63 8.34 -12.26 -19.71
N LYS A 64 8.59 -12.00 -20.98
CA LYS A 64 8.12 -10.78 -21.63
C LYS A 64 6.59 -10.70 -21.62
N ARG A 65 5.92 -11.82 -21.80
CA ARG A 65 4.45 -11.89 -21.77
C ARG A 65 3.91 -11.52 -20.40
N GLU A 66 4.46 -12.10 -19.34
CA GLU A 66 4.10 -11.79 -17.95
C GLU A 66 4.32 -10.31 -17.65
N TYR A 67 5.46 -9.76 -18.06
CA TYR A 67 5.78 -8.33 -17.92
C TYR A 67 4.72 -7.45 -18.58
N GLN A 68 4.39 -7.74 -19.82
CA GLN A 68 3.43 -6.92 -20.59
C GLN A 68 2.02 -7.01 -20.03
N GLU A 69 1.57 -8.20 -19.66
CA GLU A 69 0.24 -8.40 -19.06
C GLU A 69 0.13 -7.67 -17.73
N LEU A 70 1.12 -7.81 -16.87
CA LEU A 70 1.12 -7.14 -15.56
C LEU A 70 1.20 -5.63 -15.70
N LYS A 71 2.04 -5.14 -16.61
CA LYS A 71 2.14 -3.71 -16.88
C LYS A 71 0.82 -3.11 -17.35
N GLU A 72 0.11 -3.81 -18.22
CA GLU A 72 -1.20 -3.40 -18.69
C GLU A 72 -2.22 -3.37 -17.55
N ASP A 73 -2.28 -4.42 -16.75
CA ASP A 73 -3.20 -4.52 -15.61
C ASP A 73 -2.95 -3.43 -14.57
N LEU A 74 -1.70 -3.21 -14.19
CA LEU A 74 -1.33 -2.17 -13.22
C LEU A 74 -1.55 -0.76 -13.81
N GLY A 75 -1.32 -0.59 -15.11
CA GLY A 75 -1.53 0.67 -15.79
C GLY A 75 -2.98 1.12 -15.86
N ALA A 76 -3.91 0.19 -15.72
CA ALA A 76 -5.35 0.48 -15.69
C ALA A 76 -5.83 0.99 -14.32
N LEU A 77 -5.01 0.88 -13.28
CA LEU A 77 -5.34 1.34 -11.94
C LEU A 77 -5.13 2.86 -11.81
N ILE A 78 -5.64 3.40 -10.72
CA ILE A 78 -5.41 4.82 -10.39
C ILE A 78 -3.93 5.01 -10.09
N GLN A 79 -3.28 5.93 -10.83
CA GLN A 79 -1.85 6.19 -10.71
C GLN A 79 -1.60 7.35 -9.74
N LEU A 80 -0.89 7.09 -8.66
CA LEU A 80 -0.46 8.11 -7.70
C LEU A 80 0.99 8.46 -7.98
N GLU A 81 1.25 9.74 -8.17
CA GLU A 81 2.58 10.23 -8.52
C GLU A 81 3.49 10.38 -7.31
N THR A 82 4.78 10.53 -7.57
CA THR A 82 5.80 10.72 -6.54
C THR A 82 6.46 12.08 -6.74
N PRO A 83 5.73 13.20 -6.52
CA PRO A 83 6.31 14.53 -6.65
C PRO A 83 7.35 14.80 -5.55
N ALA A 84 8.09 15.90 -5.71
CA ALA A 84 9.18 16.27 -4.79
C ALA A 84 8.76 16.27 -3.32
N LYS A 85 7.56 16.69 -3.00
CA LYS A 85 7.03 16.71 -1.63
C LYS A 85 6.95 15.32 -0.96
N ILE A 86 6.84 14.26 -1.76
CA ILE A 86 6.83 12.89 -1.22
C ILE A 86 8.20 12.53 -0.64
N TRP A 87 9.27 12.89 -1.35
CA TRP A 87 10.63 12.63 -0.88
C TRP A 87 10.92 13.37 0.44
N GLU A 88 10.49 14.62 0.52
CA GLU A 88 10.61 15.43 1.73
C GLU A 88 9.81 14.81 2.89
N ARG A 89 8.58 14.40 2.63
CA ARG A 89 7.73 13.76 3.63
C ARG A 89 8.29 12.41 4.10
N ALA A 90 8.81 11.60 3.17
CA ALA A 90 9.45 10.33 3.48
C ALA A 90 10.71 10.53 4.32
N SER A 91 11.52 11.55 4.01
CA SER A 91 12.72 11.90 4.76
C SER A 91 12.39 12.31 6.19
N HIS A 92 11.35 13.13 6.35
CA HIS A 92 10.89 13.57 7.67
C HIS A 92 10.36 12.37 8.49
N LEU A 93 9.61 11.48 7.85
CA LEU A 93 9.12 10.27 8.49
C LEU A 93 10.26 9.38 8.97
N ALA A 94 11.28 9.17 8.13
CA ALA A 94 12.46 8.40 8.49
C ALA A 94 13.17 8.98 9.72
N TYR A 95 13.33 10.30 9.74
CA TYR A 95 13.92 11.02 10.85
C TYR A 95 13.10 10.83 12.13
N ALA A 96 11.78 11.04 12.04
CA ALA A 96 10.90 10.93 13.20
C ALA A 96 10.85 9.50 13.77
N LEU A 97 10.84 8.48 12.92
CA LEU A 97 10.88 7.08 13.34
C LEU A 97 12.19 6.75 14.06
N ARG A 98 13.31 7.21 13.50
CA ARG A 98 14.61 6.96 14.08
C ARG A 98 14.76 7.60 15.46
N ARG A 99 14.14 8.76 15.68
CA ARG A 99 14.06 9.40 17.00
C ARG A 99 13.35 8.53 18.04
N LYS A 100 12.46 7.66 17.59
CA LYS A 100 11.75 6.68 18.43
C LYS A 100 12.48 5.33 18.50
N GLY A 101 13.69 5.24 17.94
CA GLY A 101 14.46 4.00 17.91
C GLY A 101 13.99 3.00 16.86
N ILE A 102 13.23 3.44 15.86
CA ILE A 102 12.69 2.58 14.82
C ILE A 102 13.42 2.83 13.51
N THR A 103 13.97 1.76 12.93
CA THR A 103 14.59 1.77 11.61
C THR A 103 13.84 0.78 10.72
N VAL A 104 13.30 1.26 9.60
CA VAL A 104 12.70 0.36 8.61
C VAL A 104 13.76 -0.20 7.67
N PRO A 105 13.58 -1.45 7.19
CA PRO A 105 14.65 -2.13 6.43
C PRO A 105 14.86 -1.59 5.03
N SER A 106 13.90 -0.83 4.49
CA SER A 106 13.97 -0.37 3.11
C SER A 106 13.31 1.00 2.94
N THR A 107 13.90 1.84 2.11
CA THR A 107 13.40 3.19 1.85
C THR A 107 12.08 3.21 1.07
N ASP A 108 11.76 2.18 0.31
CA ASP A 108 10.50 2.07 -0.41
C ASP A 108 9.29 2.06 0.54
N ILE A 109 9.43 1.45 1.71
CA ILE A 109 8.40 1.47 2.76
C ILE A 109 8.06 2.91 3.15
N LEU A 110 9.06 3.75 3.31
CA LEU A 110 8.88 5.17 3.65
C LEU A 110 8.20 5.94 2.53
N ILE A 111 8.61 5.69 1.29
CA ILE A 111 8.05 6.35 0.11
C ILE A 111 6.58 5.96 -0.08
N ILE A 112 6.26 4.67 0.02
CA ILE A 112 4.90 4.17 -0.13
C ILE A 112 4.00 4.73 0.99
N THR A 113 4.50 4.75 2.22
CA THR A 113 3.81 5.37 3.35
C THR A 113 3.50 6.84 3.08
N ALA A 114 4.49 7.59 2.60
CA ALA A 114 4.33 9.01 2.29
C ALA A 114 3.30 9.25 1.17
N ILE A 115 3.28 8.41 0.14
CA ILE A 115 2.29 8.49 -0.93
C ILE A 115 0.88 8.24 -0.39
N ALA A 116 0.72 7.22 0.45
CA ALA A 116 -0.57 6.92 1.08
C ALA A 116 -1.08 8.09 1.92
N MET A 117 -0.20 8.67 2.74
CA MET A 117 -0.51 9.83 3.58
C MET A 117 -0.95 11.03 2.74
N GLU A 118 -0.19 11.36 1.73
CA GLU A 118 -0.44 12.54 0.89
C GLU A 118 -1.79 12.46 0.18
N ASN A 119 -2.20 11.25 -0.19
CA ASN A 119 -3.43 11.02 -0.94
C ASN A 119 -4.60 10.55 -0.08
N GLY A 120 -4.42 10.49 1.24
CA GLY A 120 -5.48 10.05 2.16
C GLY A 120 -5.94 8.62 1.92
N CYS A 121 -5.06 7.76 1.43
CA CYS A 121 -5.37 6.37 1.10
C CYS A 121 -5.43 5.47 2.33
N ILE A 122 -6.20 4.39 2.19
CA ILE A 122 -5.98 3.20 3.01
C ILE A 122 -4.81 2.46 2.37
N LEU A 123 -3.86 2.01 3.17
CA LEU A 123 -2.71 1.23 2.72
C LEU A 123 -2.97 -0.25 2.97
N LEU A 124 -3.18 -1.01 1.90
CA LEU A 124 -3.37 -2.46 1.96
C LEU A 124 -2.03 -3.15 1.78
N HIS A 125 -1.62 -3.97 2.74
CA HIS A 125 -0.28 -4.53 2.77
C HIS A 125 -0.22 -5.92 3.41
N ALA A 126 0.91 -6.58 3.21
CA ALA A 126 1.28 -7.84 3.87
C ALA A 126 2.71 -7.73 4.43
N ASP A 127 3.04 -6.58 5.03
CA ASP A 127 4.34 -6.29 5.62
C ASP A 127 4.14 -5.59 6.97
N ARG A 128 4.49 -6.27 8.05
CA ARG A 128 4.32 -5.77 9.43
C ARG A 128 4.98 -4.42 9.70
N HIS A 129 5.94 -3.98 8.88
CA HIS A 129 6.59 -2.67 9.07
C HIS A 129 5.61 -1.51 8.92
N PHE A 130 4.59 -1.66 8.06
CA PHE A 130 3.53 -0.65 7.94
C PHE A 130 2.68 -0.55 9.20
N ASP A 131 2.37 -1.68 9.83
CA ASP A 131 1.65 -1.68 11.10
C ASP A 131 2.48 -1.02 12.20
N LEU A 132 3.77 -1.31 12.24
CA LEU A 132 4.69 -0.69 13.20
C LEU A 132 4.74 0.83 13.03
N ILE A 133 4.81 1.30 11.78
CA ILE A 133 4.78 2.74 11.48
C ILE A 133 3.45 3.36 11.91
N ALA A 134 2.35 2.70 11.62
CA ALA A 134 1.02 3.18 11.97
C ALA A 134 0.81 3.29 13.48
N GLU A 135 1.36 2.36 14.25
CA GLU A 135 1.30 2.36 15.72
C GLU A 135 1.95 3.61 16.33
N GLN A 136 2.90 4.23 15.64
CA GLN A 136 3.57 5.44 16.13
C GLN A 136 2.70 6.69 15.98
N GLU A 137 1.64 6.63 15.19
CA GLU A 137 0.68 7.72 14.95
C GLU A 137 1.34 9.04 14.54
N LEU A 138 2.45 8.95 13.81
CA LEU A 138 3.16 10.13 13.32
C LEU A 138 2.41 10.81 12.17
N ALA A 139 1.74 10.01 11.35
CA ALA A 139 0.95 10.51 10.23
C ALA A 139 -0.05 9.49 9.71
N LEU A 140 0.37 8.23 9.45
CA LEU A 140 -0.54 7.12 9.31
C LEU A 140 -0.93 6.63 10.70
N THR A 141 -2.21 6.29 10.86
CA THR A 141 -2.73 5.68 12.09
C THR A 141 -3.13 4.23 11.82
N PRO A 142 -3.39 3.40 12.85
CA PRO A 142 -3.86 2.04 12.63
C PRO A 142 -5.14 1.93 11.79
N SER A 143 -5.98 2.97 11.77
CA SER A 143 -7.18 2.99 10.93
C SER A 143 -6.90 3.27 9.46
N ASP A 144 -5.71 3.72 9.11
CA ASP A 144 -5.30 4.02 7.74
C ASP A 144 -4.61 2.84 7.04
N VAL A 145 -4.36 1.77 7.77
CA VAL A 145 -3.70 0.57 7.24
C VAL A 145 -4.61 -0.64 7.34
N ARG A 146 -4.45 -1.56 6.40
CA ARG A 146 -5.15 -2.84 6.42
C ARG A 146 -4.15 -3.94 6.10
N SER A 147 -3.89 -4.80 7.07
CA SER A 147 -2.97 -5.91 6.92
C SER A 147 -3.66 -7.14 6.35
N LEU A 148 -3.02 -7.76 5.37
CA LEU A 148 -3.39 -9.08 4.86
C LEU A 148 -2.63 -10.20 5.57
N LEU A 149 -1.72 -9.87 6.48
CA LEU A 149 -1.08 -10.85 7.32
C LEU A 149 -2.17 -11.47 8.21
N GLN A 150 -2.12 -12.80 8.32
CA GLN A 150 -3.07 -13.51 9.16
C GLN A 150 -2.86 -13.07 10.60
N GLY A 151 -3.90 -12.55 11.22
CA GLY A 151 -3.90 -12.39 12.66
C GLY A 151 -3.71 -13.78 13.26
N GLU A 152 -2.76 -13.89 14.15
CA GLU A 152 -2.65 -15.11 14.95
C GLU A 152 -3.88 -15.18 15.83
N ASP A 153 -4.79 -16.06 15.46
CA ASP A 153 -5.93 -16.38 16.31
C ASP A 153 -5.46 -17.31 17.45
#